data_ec9232dfb078a9c713b574878eec5f00
#
_entry.id   ec9232dfb078a9c713b574878eec5f00
#
_cell.length_a   1.000
_cell.length_b   1.000
_cell.length_c   1.000
_cell.angle_alpha   90.00
_cell.angle_beta   90.00
_cell.angle_gamma   90.00
#
_symmetry.space_group_name_H-M   'P 1'
#
loop_
_entity.id
_entity.type
_entity.pdbx_description
1 polymer ?
#
loop_
_entity_poly.entity_id
_entity_poly.type
_entity_poly.pdbx_seq_one_letter_code
_entity_poly.pdbx_strand_id
1 'polypeptide(L)'
;SNLNDGIIELPRIVTKDGTVLTSDYAIRNSGKATILRKGLFSPCKKCKSNNKRVSWQVRADRIIHDEINGNIIYEGARFELFGIPVFYIPIAGHPSPDVKRRSGFLAPSLVSSGDLGVVLKTPYFINFRQDYDLTVTPWIVTKGAFIFENEWRQRFNNGEINFYGILASLSDNFKARTVNINSDWQSVINSPFNSSSELEKAGKKLVFKYDDNNHSISNVEVAPLNDPRPSSISDAIGYDYRGSFSARGNFNLNDWIINFDGTFVSDDTFLRRFDLNDNTDLMSHISISK
;
A
#
# COMPACT_ATOMS: atom_id res chain seq x y z
N SER A 1 26.14 -30.64 -22.64
CA SER A 1 25.64 -29.80 -23.75
C SER A 1 25.19 -28.48 -23.17
N ASN A 2 25.89 -27.41 -23.51
CA ASN A 2 25.47 -26.06 -23.15
C ASN A 2 24.31 -25.68 -24.09
N LEU A 3 23.10 -25.66 -23.57
CA LEU A 3 21.91 -25.16 -24.28
C LEU A 3 21.97 -23.63 -24.36
N ASN A 4 22.91 -23.11 -25.16
CA ASN A 4 23.05 -21.67 -25.38
C ASN A 4 22.01 -21.14 -26.37
N ASP A 5 21.56 -21.99 -27.28
CA ASP A 5 20.56 -21.69 -28.29
C ASP A 5 19.54 -22.81 -28.33
N GLY A 6 18.26 -22.48 -28.45
CA GLY A 6 17.20 -23.47 -28.55
C GLY A 6 15.80 -22.88 -28.50
N ILE A 7 14.85 -23.68 -28.90
CA ILE A 7 13.41 -23.40 -28.80
C ILE A 7 12.81 -24.48 -27.90
N ILE A 8 12.04 -24.07 -26.93
CA ILE A 8 11.31 -24.95 -26.02
C ILE A 8 9.82 -24.66 -26.20
N GLU A 9 9.03 -25.67 -26.50
CA GLU A 9 7.59 -25.57 -26.58
C GLU A 9 6.96 -25.74 -25.17
N LEU A 10 5.93 -24.96 -24.90
CA LEU A 10 5.16 -24.98 -23.66
C LEU A 10 6.02 -24.98 -22.38
N PRO A 11 7.03 -24.10 -22.29
CA PRO A 11 7.91 -24.11 -21.14
C PRO A 11 7.13 -23.71 -19.87
N ARG A 12 7.47 -24.37 -18.77
CA ARG A 12 7.00 -24.02 -17.44
C ARG A 12 8.19 -23.94 -16.49
N ILE A 13 8.48 -22.72 -16.05
CA ILE A 13 9.53 -22.43 -15.10
C ILE A 13 8.88 -22.18 -13.73
N VAL A 14 9.37 -22.83 -12.70
CA VAL A 14 8.97 -22.59 -11.31
C VAL A 14 10.21 -22.18 -10.54
N THR A 15 10.20 -20.97 -10.02
CA THR A 15 11.31 -20.42 -9.24
C THR A 15 11.29 -20.95 -7.81
N LYS A 16 12.39 -20.78 -7.05
CA LYS A 16 12.52 -21.27 -5.66
C LYS A 16 11.48 -20.66 -4.73
N ASP A 17 11.07 -19.43 -4.98
CA ASP A 17 10.01 -18.72 -4.24
C ASP A 17 8.59 -19.16 -4.62
N GLY A 18 8.46 -20.07 -5.59
CA GLY A 18 7.18 -20.62 -6.06
C GLY A 18 6.49 -19.81 -7.14
N THR A 19 7.14 -18.79 -7.69
CA THR A 19 6.66 -18.05 -8.86
C THR A 19 6.63 -18.95 -10.08
N VAL A 20 5.59 -18.85 -10.89
CA VAL A 20 5.38 -19.65 -12.09
C VAL A 20 5.45 -18.75 -13.32
N LEU A 21 6.28 -19.12 -14.28
CA LEU A 21 6.40 -18.51 -15.58
C LEU A 21 6.10 -19.57 -16.65
N THR A 22 5.12 -19.33 -17.50
CA THR A 22 4.74 -20.22 -18.62
C THR A 22 4.63 -19.43 -19.90
N SER A 23 4.77 -20.09 -21.05
CA SER A 23 4.53 -19.49 -22.36
C SER A 23 4.19 -20.55 -23.42
N ASP A 24 3.74 -20.12 -24.61
CA ASP A 24 3.53 -21.03 -25.73
C ASP A 24 4.87 -21.62 -26.20
N TYR A 25 5.89 -20.77 -26.30
CA TYR A 25 7.26 -21.20 -26.57
C TYR A 25 8.28 -20.22 -26.01
N ALA A 26 9.47 -20.71 -25.74
CA ALA A 26 10.62 -19.94 -25.34
C ALA A 26 11.75 -20.10 -26.33
N ILE A 27 12.38 -19.00 -26.68
CA ILE A 27 13.56 -18.93 -27.53
C ILE A 27 14.74 -18.50 -26.65
N ARG A 28 15.76 -19.32 -26.56
CA ARG A 28 17.03 -18.95 -25.92
C ARG A 28 18.04 -18.56 -26.98
N ASN A 29 18.67 -17.41 -26.82
CA ASN A 29 19.63 -16.88 -27.76
C ASN A 29 21.00 -16.66 -27.09
N SER A 30 22.01 -17.38 -27.56
CA SER A 30 23.40 -17.27 -27.16
C SER A 30 23.66 -17.30 -25.63
N GLY A 31 22.76 -17.92 -24.85
CA GLY A 31 22.81 -17.93 -23.39
C GLY A 31 22.68 -16.55 -22.74
N LYS A 32 22.32 -15.52 -23.51
CA LYS A 32 22.26 -14.12 -23.02
C LYS A 32 20.86 -13.65 -22.71
N ALA A 33 19.88 -14.15 -23.43
CA ALA A 33 18.49 -13.81 -23.24
C ALA A 33 17.56 -15.00 -23.51
N THR A 34 16.48 -15.06 -22.74
CA THR A 34 15.37 -15.99 -22.97
C THR A 34 14.12 -15.19 -23.28
N ILE A 35 13.57 -15.40 -24.47
CA ILE A 35 12.37 -14.71 -24.95
C ILE A 35 11.20 -15.68 -24.90
N LEU A 36 10.18 -15.37 -24.10
CA LEU A 36 8.95 -16.14 -24.01
C LEU A 36 7.84 -15.42 -24.78
N ARG A 37 7.14 -16.13 -25.63
CA ARG A 37 6.01 -15.63 -26.41
C ARG A 37 4.70 -16.04 -25.76
N LYS A 38 3.75 -15.07 -25.65
CA LYS A 38 2.49 -15.21 -24.92
C LYS A 38 2.75 -15.70 -23.49
N GLY A 39 3.66 -15.00 -22.82
CA GLY A 39 4.09 -15.35 -21.48
C GLY A 39 3.02 -15.06 -20.42
N LEU A 40 3.00 -15.90 -19.39
CA LEU A 40 2.21 -15.72 -18.19
C LEU A 40 3.11 -15.82 -16.97
N PHE A 41 3.09 -14.80 -16.14
CA PHE A 41 3.80 -14.73 -14.88
C PHE A 41 2.79 -14.71 -13.72
N SER A 42 3.01 -15.55 -12.71
CA SER A 42 2.14 -15.60 -11.53
C SER A 42 2.95 -15.97 -10.27
N PRO A 43 2.77 -15.26 -9.14
CA PRO A 43 3.44 -15.55 -7.87
C PRO A 43 2.78 -16.69 -7.08
N CYS A 44 1.87 -17.43 -7.67
CA CYS A 44 1.06 -18.39 -6.95
C CYS A 44 1.82 -19.65 -6.53
N LYS A 45 2.16 -19.74 -5.23
CA LYS A 45 2.84 -20.89 -4.63
C LYS A 45 2.01 -22.20 -4.62
N LYS A 46 0.68 -22.15 -4.70
CA LYS A 46 -0.21 -23.31 -4.49
C LYS A 46 -1.38 -23.40 -5.48
N CYS A 47 -1.22 -22.99 -6.71
CA CYS A 47 -2.30 -23.10 -7.70
C CYS A 47 -2.57 -24.53 -8.21
N LYS A 48 -2.10 -25.57 -7.52
CA LYS A 48 -2.29 -26.98 -7.92
C LYS A 48 -3.54 -27.66 -7.35
N SER A 49 -4.21 -27.05 -6.38
CA SER A 49 -5.32 -27.73 -5.70
C SER A 49 -6.60 -26.92 -5.79
N ASN A 50 -7.60 -27.57 -6.35
CA ASN A 50 -9.01 -27.20 -6.29
C ASN A 50 -9.42 -25.85 -6.88
N ASN A 51 -9.41 -25.70 -8.21
CA ASN A 51 -10.18 -24.65 -8.95
C ASN A 51 -10.01 -23.19 -8.41
N LYS A 52 -9.02 -22.93 -7.59
CA LYS A 52 -8.75 -21.56 -7.09
C LYS A 52 -8.06 -20.76 -8.20
N ARG A 53 -8.77 -19.79 -8.74
CA ARG A 53 -8.22 -18.79 -9.65
C ARG A 53 -7.06 -18.07 -8.96
N VAL A 54 -5.99 -17.85 -9.70
CA VAL A 54 -4.85 -17.06 -9.24
C VAL A 54 -5.35 -15.67 -8.86
N SER A 55 -4.93 -15.16 -7.70
CA SER A 55 -5.37 -13.84 -7.24
C SER A 55 -4.95 -12.74 -8.20
N TRP A 56 -3.73 -12.84 -8.73
CA TRP A 56 -3.26 -11.96 -9.79
C TRP A 56 -2.22 -12.65 -10.67
N GLN A 57 -2.14 -12.20 -11.92
CA GLN A 57 -1.15 -12.66 -12.88
C GLN A 57 -0.85 -11.56 -13.91
N VAL A 58 0.31 -11.65 -14.52
CA VAL A 58 0.69 -10.80 -15.65
C VAL A 58 0.75 -11.67 -16.89
N ARG A 59 -0.04 -11.34 -17.88
CA ARG A 59 0.01 -11.94 -19.22
C ARG A 59 0.65 -10.95 -20.17
N ALA A 60 1.65 -11.36 -20.94
CA ALA A 60 2.35 -10.49 -21.88
C ALA A 60 2.49 -11.15 -23.26
N ASP A 61 2.47 -10.34 -24.29
CA ASP A 61 2.68 -10.83 -25.66
C ASP A 61 4.11 -11.34 -25.81
N ARG A 62 5.07 -10.70 -25.11
CA ARG A 62 6.47 -11.11 -25.04
C ARG A 62 7.04 -10.84 -23.65
N ILE A 63 7.77 -11.81 -23.09
CA ILE A 63 8.56 -11.65 -21.88
C ILE A 63 10.02 -11.91 -22.25
N ILE A 64 10.89 -10.96 -21.95
CA ILE A 64 12.32 -11.05 -22.22
C ILE A 64 13.04 -11.14 -20.88
N HIS A 65 13.66 -12.27 -20.63
CA HIS A 65 14.59 -12.42 -19.51
C HIS A 65 16.00 -12.13 -20.02
N ASP A 66 16.49 -10.93 -19.75
CA ASP A 66 17.84 -10.49 -20.06
C ASP A 66 18.77 -10.95 -18.93
N GLU A 67 19.50 -12.04 -19.16
CA GLU A 67 20.39 -12.65 -18.17
C GLU A 67 21.65 -11.82 -17.96
N ILE A 68 22.07 -11.01 -18.94
CA ILE A 68 23.27 -10.15 -18.82
C ILE A 68 22.99 -8.96 -17.88
N ASN A 69 21.90 -8.25 -18.16
CA ASN A 69 21.53 -7.08 -17.37
C ASN A 69 20.68 -7.43 -16.15
N GLY A 70 20.28 -8.70 -16.01
CA GLY A 70 19.45 -9.19 -14.90
C GLY A 70 18.08 -8.52 -14.85
N ASN A 71 17.41 -8.36 -16.00
CA ASN A 71 16.09 -7.76 -16.12
C ASN A 71 15.07 -8.74 -16.69
N ILE A 72 13.83 -8.61 -16.25
CA ILE A 72 12.68 -9.22 -16.90
C ILE A 72 11.83 -8.08 -17.46
N ILE A 73 11.65 -8.07 -18.79
CA ILE A 73 10.91 -7.05 -19.54
C ILE A 73 9.66 -7.69 -20.11
N TYR A 74 8.52 -7.03 -19.95
CA TYR A 74 7.22 -7.45 -20.47
C TYR A 74 6.77 -6.48 -21.54
N GLU A 75 6.40 -6.98 -22.70
CA GLU A 75 5.82 -6.20 -23.78
C GLU A 75 4.36 -6.63 -24.00
N GLY A 76 3.47 -5.65 -24.13
CA GLY A 76 2.03 -5.88 -24.23
C GLY A 76 1.45 -6.53 -22.96
N ALA A 77 1.92 -6.06 -21.79
CA ALA A 77 1.57 -6.64 -20.50
C ALA A 77 0.12 -6.31 -20.12
N ARG A 78 -0.62 -7.31 -19.66
CA ARG A 78 -1.96 -7.21 -19.07
C ARG A 78 -1.90 -7.74 -17.65
N PHE A 79 -2.20 -6.89 -16.73
CA PHE A 79 -2.35 -7.29 -15.33
C PHE A 79 -3.78 -7.80 -15.14
N GLU A 80 -3.91 -9.03 -14.66
CA GLU A 80 -5.18 -9.71 -14.46
C GLU A 80 -5.39 -9.99 -12.97
N LEU A 81 -6.58 -9.65 -12.47
CA LEU A 81 -7.05 -10.02 -11.13
C LEU A 81 -8.14 -11.07 -11.28
N PHE A 82 -7.96 -12.22 -10.64
CA PHE A 82 -8.89 -13.35 -10.72
C PHE A 82 -9.25 -13.77 -12.17
N GLY A 83 -8.33 -13.52 -13.10
CA GLY A 83 -8.49 -13.80 -14.53
C GLY A 83 -9.20 -12.71 -15.35
N ILE A 84 -9.49 -11.56 -14.73
CA ILE A 84 -10.07 -10.38 -15.39
C ILE A 84 -8.94 -9.38 -15.67
N PRO A 85 -8.74 -8.94 -16.93
CA PRO A 85 -7.77 -7.91 -17.23
C PRO A 85 -8.25 -6.55 -16.67
N VAL A 86 -7.47 -5.97 -15.76
CA VAL A 86 -7.80 -4.68 -15.11
C VAL A 86 -6.90 -3.54 -15.57
N PHE A 87 -5.76 -3.88 -16.19
CA PHE A 87 -4.74 -2.90 -16.47
C PHE A 87 -3.83 -3.35 -17.60
N TYR A 88 -3.49 -2.45 -18.54
CA TYR A 88 -2.62 -2.69 -19.67
C TYR A 88 -1.41 -1.76 -19.63
N ILE A 89 -0.22 -2.34 -19.78
CA ILE A 89 1.04 -1.61 -19.85
C ILE A 89 1.75 -2.03 -21.13
N PRO A 90 2.05 -1.10 -22.05
CA PRO A 90 2.77 -1.42 -23.28
C PRO A 90 4.13 -2.07 -23.04
N ILE A 91 4.90 -1.51 -22.09
CA ILE A 91 6.20 -2.03 -21.68
C ILE A 91 6.32 -1.88 -20.17
N ALA A 92 6.66 -2.96 -19.49
CA ALA A 92 6.97 -3.00 -18.06
C ALA A 92 8.24 -3.81 -17.85
N GLY A 93 8.91 -3.60 -16.72
CA GLY A 93 10.09 -4.40 -16.38
C GLY A 93 10.38 -4.36 -14.88
N HIS A 94 11.03 -5.42 -14.42
CA HIS A 94 11.58 -5.49 -13.07
C HIS A 94 12.89 -6.28 -13.07
N PRO A 95 13.73 -6.13 -12.03
CA PRO A 95 14.93 -6.96 -11.88
C PRO A 95 14.57 -8.45 -11.79
N SER A 96 15.44 -9.28 -12.35
CA SER A 96 15.35 -10.74 -12.16
C SER A 96 15.50 -11.09 -10.67
N PRO A 97 14.79 -12.10 -10.15
CA PRO A 97 14.94 -12.56 -8.77
C PRO A 97 16.37 -12.95 -8.36
N ASP A 98 17.21 -13.28 -9.35
CA ASP A 98 18.61 -13.65 -9.12
C ASP A 98 19.50 -12.45 -8.82
N VAL A 99 19.05 -11.24 -9.13
CA VAL A 99 19.81 -10.00 -8.90
C VAL A 99 19.53 -9.49 -7.50
N LYS A 100 20.54 -9.59 -6.65
CA LYS A 100 20.43 -9.11 -5.28
C LYS A 100 20.41 -7.58 -5.24
N ARG A 101 19.47 -7.02 -4.46
CA ARG A 101 19.43 -5.59 -4.08
C ARG A 101 19.47 -4.60 -5.26
N ARG A 102 18.56 -4.74 -6.18
CA ARG A 102 18.38 -3.79 -7.30
C ARG A 102 17.08 -3.02 -7.12
N SER A 103 17.10 -1.72 -7.43
CA SER A 103 15.90 -0.87 -7.42
C SER A 103 14.87 -1.36 -8.44
N GLY A 104 13.60 -1.33 -8.07
CA GLY A 104 12.50 -1.73 -8.93
C GLY A 104 11.20 -1.99 -8.19
N PHE A 105 10.13 -2.23 -8.94
CA PHE A 105 8.84 -2.62 -8.39
C PHE A 105 8.92 -4.00 -7.75
N LEU A 106 8.36 -4.10 -6.56
CA LEU A 106 8.12 -5.38 -5.89
C LEU A 106 6.71 -5.89 -6.23
N ALA A 107 6.43 -7.12 -5.83
CA ALA A 107 5.13 -7.73 -6.08
C ALA A 107 4.00 -6.87 -5.46
N PRO A 108 3.01 -6.44 -6.24
CA PRO A 108 1.87 -5.72 -5.71
C PRO A 108 1.01 -6.65 -4.84
N SER A 109 0.32 -6.07 -3.88
CA SER A 109 -0.65 -6.78 -3.05
C SER A 109 -2.02 -6.13 -3.11
N LEU A 110 -3.05 -6.97 -3.08
CA LEU A 110 -4.45 -6.55 -3.05
C LEU A 110 -5.08 -7.02 -1.74
N VAL A 111 -5.61 -6.07 -1.00
CA VAL A 111 -6.24 -6.30 0.31
C VAL A 111 -7.65 -5.70 0.30
N SER A 112 -8.58 -6.32 1.02
CA SER A 112 -9.91 -5.76 1.26
C SER A 112 -9.99 -5.33 2.71
N SER A 113 -10.33 -4.07 2.94
CA SER A 113 -10.50 -3.44 4.25
C SER A 113 -11.92 -2.94 4.39
N GLY A 114 -12.49 -3.07 5.58
CA GLY A 114 -13.81 -2.51 5.90
C GLY A 114 -13.84 -1.00 5.72
N ASP A 115 -12.81 -0.32 6.19
CA ASP A 115 -12.73 1.15 6.18
C ASP A 115 -12.20 1.71 4.86
N LEU A 116 -11.18 1.09 4.28
CA LEU A 116 -10.52 1.58 3.06
C LEU A 116 -11.15 1.04 1.76
N GLY A 117 -11.94 -0.03 1.83
CA GLY A 117 -12.46 -0.75 0.68
C GLY A 117 -11.40 -1.68 0.07
N VAL A 118 -11.29 -1.67 -1.25
CA VAL A 118 -10.21 -2.42 -1.94
C VAL A 118 -8.96 -1.56 -1.95
N VAL A 119 -7.86 -2.13 -1.50
CA VAL A 119 -6.55 -1.49 -1.38
C VAL A 119 -5.55 -2.21 -2.28
N LEU A 120 -5.00 -1.51 -3.25
CA LEU A 120 -3.89 -1.97 -4.06
C LEU A 120 -2.60 -1.29 -3.55
N LYS A 121 -1.67 -2.08 -3.06
CA LYS A 121 -0.33 -1.62 -2.63
C LYS A 121 0.68 -1.95 -3.73
N THR A 122 1.44 -0.98 -4.17
CA THR A 122 2.44 -1.14 -5.25
C THR A 122 3.82 -0.70 -4.76
N PRO A 123 4.56 -1.55 -4.03
CA PRO A 123 5.83 -1.15 -3.45
C PRO A 123 6.91 -0.98 -4.52
N TYR A 124 7.72 0.06 -4.37
CA TYR A 124 8.91 0.33 -5.16
C TYR A 124 10.14 0.36 -4.25
N PHE A 125 11.07 -0.53 -4.49
CA PHE A 125 12.32 -0.66 -3.75
C PHE A 125 13.40 0.21 -4.39
N ILE A 126 14.07 1.02 -3.59
CA ILE A 126 15.18 1.89 -3.99
C ILE A 126 16.42 1.44 -3.25
N ASN A 127 17.36 0.85 -3.99
CA ASN A 127 18.65 0.49 -3.46
C ASN A 127 19.64 1.64 -3.67
N PHE A 128 19.97 2.38 -2.63
CA PHE A 128 20.96 3.45 -2.71
C PHE A 128 22.39 2.90 -2.62
N ARG A 129 22.61 2.00 -1.64
CA ARG A 129 23.90 1.35 -1.41
C ARG A 129 23.69 -0.05 -0.83
N GLN A 130 24.80 -0.76 -0.56
CA GLN A 130 24.74 -2.09 0.05
C GLN A 130 24.26 -2.08 1.51
N ASP A 131 24.41 -0.95 2.17
CA ASP A 131 24.16 -0.74 3.59
C ASP A 131 22.85 -0.01 3.87
N TYR A 132 22.21 0.65 2.89
CA TYR A 132 20.91 1.30 3.09
C TYR A 132 20.01 1.30 1.86
N ASP A 133 18.73 1.21 2.10
CA ASP A 133 17.67 1.20 1.10
C ASP A 133 16.37 1.84 1.61
N LEU A 134 15.49 2.17 0.69
CA LEU A 134 14.15 2.71 0.94
C LEU A 134 13.13 1.92 0.13
N THR A 135 12.04 1.51 0.75
CA THR A 135 10.86 1.03 0.05
C THR A 135 9.75 2.06 0.18
N VAL A 136 9.20 2.50 -0.94
CA VAL A 136 8.04 3.42 -0.99
C VAL A 136 6.86 2.65 -1.53
N THR A 137 5.75 2.64 -0.79
CA THR A 137 4.55 1.90 -1.17
C THR A 137 3.34 2.83 -1.21
N PRO A 138 2.98 3.38 -2.37
CA PRO A 138 1.70 4.03 -2.53
C PRO A 138 0.56 3.03 -2.43
N TRP A 139 -0.51 3.41 -1.72
CA TRP A 139 -1.74 2.64 -1.62
C TRP A 139 -2.81 3.33 -2.44
N ILE A 140 -3.37 2.61 -3.39
CA ILE A 140 -4.55 3.04 -4.15
C ILE A 140 -5.77 2.43 -3.47
N VAL A 141 -6.62 3.29 -2.91
CA VAL A 141 -7.79 2.88 -2.13
C VAL A 141 -9.09 3.35 -2.78
N THR A 142 -10.14 2.53 -2.70
CA THR A 142 -11.42 2.85 -3.37
C THR A 142 -12.31 3.79 -2.56
N LYS A 143 -12.06 3.99 -1.28
CA LYS A 143 -12.89 4.84 -0.39
C LYS A 143 -12.31 6.23 -0.10
N GLY A 144 -11.43 6.74 -0.98
CA GLY A 144 -11.09 8.17 -0.97
C GLY A 144 -10.04 8.58 0.07
N ALA A 145 -8.99 7.78 0.23
CA ALA A 145 -7.77 8.20 0.91
C ALA A 145 -6.58 8.00 -0.03
N PHE A 146 -5.55 8.80 0.14
CA PHE A 146 -4.28 8.63 -0.51
C PHE A 146 -3.21 8.33 0.54
N ILE A 147 -2.59 7.17 0.45
CA ILE A 147 -1.73 6.67 1.52
C ILE A 147 -0.35 6.36 0.95
N PHE A 148 0.67 6.82 1.65
CA PHE A 148 2.06 6.50 1.41
C PHE A 148 2.63 5.76 2.60
N GLU A 149 3.18 4.59 2.35
CA GLU A 149 3.96 3.81 3.29
C GLU A 149 5.43 3.88 2.88
N ASN A 150 6.33 4.09 3.82
CA ASN A 150 7.76 4.23 3.59
C ASN A 150 8.52 3.38 4.62
N GLU A 151 9.50 2.63 4.16
CA GLU A 151 10.39 1.86 5.00
C GLU A 151 11.84 2.18 4.62
N TRP A 152 12.57 2.83 5.52
CA TRP A 152 14.01 3.05 5.43
C TRP A 152 14.75 2.04 6.28
N ARG A 153 15.72 1.33 5.68
CA ARG A 153 16.59 0.38 6.38
C ARG A 153 18.03 0.78 6.19
N GLN A 154 18.75 0.82 7.28
CA GLN A 154 20.18 1.13 7.25
C GLN A 154 20.94 0.22 8.18
N ARG A 155 22.03 -0.36 7.65
CA ARG A 155 22.94 -1.22 8.37
C ARG A 155 24.27 -0.50 8.58
N PHE A 156 24.80 -0.63 9.77
CA PHE A 156 26.12 -0.17 10.16
C PHE A 156 27.01 -1.34 10.50
N ASN A 157 28.31 -1.13 10.69
CA ASN A 157 29.23 -2.20 11.08
C ASN A 157 28.87 -2.83 12.44
N ASN A 158 28.25 -2.03 13.31
CA ASN A 158 27.93 -2.39 14.68
C ASN A 158 26.44 -2.40 14.99
N GLY A 159 25.58 -2.37 13.98
CA GLY A 159 24.14 -2.39 14.21
C GLY A 159 23.30 -2.06 13.00
N GLU A 160 22.01 -1.90 13.23
CA GLU A 160 21.06 -1.54 12.19
C GLU A 160 19.94 -0.64 12.74
N ILE A 161 19.35 0.14 11.85
CA ILE A 161 18.17 0.95 12.13
C ILE A 161 17.15 0.78 11.02
N ASN A 162 15.89 0.71 11.42
CA ASN A 162 14.74 0.71 10.52
C ASN A 162 13.81 1.85 10.93
N PHE A 163 13.43 2.67 9.96
CA PHE A 163 12.37 3.67 10.09
C PHE A 163 11.20 3.25 9.22
N TYR A 164 10.02 3.22 9.80
CA TYR A 164 8.80 2.91 9.09
C TYR A 164 7.79 4.03 9.31
N GLY A 165 7.22 4.53 8.22
CA GLY A 165 6.28 5.63 8.28
C GLY A 165 5.12 5.43 7.34
N ILE A 166 3.93 5.83 7.77
CA ILE A 166 2.73 5.91 6.95
C ILE A 166 2.17 7.30 7.06
N LEU A 167 1.86 7.89 5.91
CA LEU A 167 1.18 9.17 5.80
C LEU A 167 -0.06 8.98 4.94
N ALA A 168 -1.21 9.37 5.46
CA ALA A 168 -2.49 9.34 4.78
C ALA A 168 -3.04 10.75 4.59
N SER A 169 -3.41 11.10 3.36
CA SER A 169 -4.23 12.27 3.05
C SER A 169 -5.68 11.82 2.91
N LEU A 170 -6.58 12.44 3.65
CA LEU A 170 -7.97 11.99 3.75
C LEU A 170 -8.87 12.88 2.90
N SER A 171 -9.71 12.28 2.07
CA SER A 171 -10.81 13.00 1.42
C SER A 171 -11.95 13.26 2.41
N ASP A 172 -12.76 14.29 2.13
CA ASP A 172 -13.92 14.64 2.95
C ASP A 172 -14.89 13.46 3.13
N ASN A 173 -15.09 12.68 2.07
CA ASN A 173 -15.92 11.48 2.12
C ASN A 173 -15.36 10.40 3.07
N PHE A 174 -14.04 10.28 3.16
CA PHE A 174 -13.41 9.35 4.09
C PHE A 174 -13.50 9.85 5.52
N LYS A 175 -13.25 11.15 5.76
CA LYS A 175 -13.40 11.79 7.07
C LYS A 175 -14.83 11.63 7.60
N ALA A 176 -15.84 11.90 6.79
CA ALA A 176 -17.23 11.77 7.16
C ALA A 176 -17.62 10.34 7.62
N ARG A 177 -17.02 9.31 7.02
CA ARG A 177 -17.25 7.91 7.41
C ARG A 177 -16.53 7.49 8.68
N THR A 178 -15.49 8.22 9.06
CA THR A 178 -14.66 7.88 10.22
C THR A 178 -15.15 8.50 11.52
N VAL A 179 -16.11 9.39 11.45
CA VAL A 179 -16.72 10.02 12.62
C VAL A 179 -17.91 9.19 13.07
N ASN A 180 -17.94 8.79 14.34
CA ASN A 180 -19.14 8.25 14.96
C ASN A 180 -20.13 9.38 15.09
N ILE A 181 -21.18 9.30 14.28
CA ILE A 181 -22.27 10.25 14.34
C ILE A 181 -23.26 9.70 15.37
N ASN A 182 -23.28 10.29 16.54
CA ASN A 182 -24.26 9.93 17.54
C ASN A 182 -25.68 10.10 16.97
N SER A 183 -26.56 9.17 17.29
CA SER A 183 -27.91 9.01 16.74
C SER A 183 -28.90 10.17 16.94
N ASP A 184 -28.53 11.22 17.66
CA ASP A 184 -29.33 12.43 17.87
C ASP A 184 -29.41 13.37 16.64
N TRP A 185 -28.81 13.01 15.56
CA TRP A 185 -28.93 13.67 14.25
C TRP A 185 -30.38 13.75 13.75
N GLN A 186 -31.18 12.83 14.12
CA GLN A 186 -32.57 12.71 13.67
C GLN A 186 -33.35 14.00 13.98
N SER A 187 -33.01 14.72 15.04
CA SER A 187 -33.62 15.98 15.38
C SER A 187 -33.24 17.16 14.43
N VAL A 188 -32.03 17.08 13.82
CA VAL A 188 -31.57 18.12 12.89
C VAL A 188 -32.03 17.81 11.46
N ILE A 189 -32.15 16.51 11.11
CA ILE A 189 -32.71 16.06 9.82
C ILE A 189 -34.22 16.37 9.71
N ASN A 190 -34.92 16.47 10.83
CA ASN A 190 -36.32 16.95 10.88
C ASN A 190 -36.44 18.46 10.71
N SER A 191 -35.41 19.17 10.32
CA SER A 191 -35.42 20.55 9.87
C SER A 191 -36.31 20.65 8.60
N PRO A 192 -37.03 21.75 8.40
CA PRO A 192 -37.89 21.97 7.22
C PRO A 192 -37.11 22.03 5.90
N PHE A 193 -35.78 21.85 5.95
CA PHE A 193 -34.89 21.91 4.79
C PHE A 193 -34.48 20.50 4.39
N ASN A 194 -34.79 20.10 3.16
CA ASN A 194 -34.52 18.76 2.62
C ASN A 194 -33.15 18.64 1.95
N SER A 195 -32.40 19.72 1.81
CA SER A 195 -31.08 19.73 1.18
C SER A 195 -30.22 20.90 1.66
N SER A 196 -28.89 20.76 1.52
CA SER A 196 -27.92 21.84 1.78
C SER A 196 -28.15 23.06 0.89
N SER A 197 -28.63 22.85 -0.34
CA SER A 197 -28.96 23.94 -1.27
C SER A 197 -30.19 24.76 -0.84
N GLU A 198 -31.15 24.16 -0.14
CA GLU A 198 -32.28 24.89 0.44
C GLU A 198 -31.89 25.70 1.67
N LEU A 199 -30.99 25.16 2.50
CA LEU A 199 -30.40 25.90 3.61
C LEU A 199 -29.64 27.13 3.13
N GLU A 200 -28.83 26.98 2.10
CA GLU A 200 -28.05 28.08 1.53
C GLU A 200 -28.93 29.19 0.92
N LYS A 201 -29.98 28.80 0.20
CA LYS A 201 -31.00 29.77 -0.29
C LYS A 201 -31.73 30.53 0.82
N ALA A 202 -31.87 29.90 1.99
CA ALA A 202 -32.46 30.52 3.19
C ALA A 202 -31.43 31.34 4.00
N GLY A 203 -30.20 31.52 3.50
CA GLY A 203 -29.12 32.22 4.20
C GLY A 203 -28.58 31.48 5.42
N LYS A 204 -28.70 30.17 5.42
CA LYS A 204 -28.31 29.29 6.54
C LYS A 204 -27.36 28.20 6.08
N LYS A 205 -26.60 27.63 7.03
CA LYS A 205 -25.72 26.46 6.83
C LYS A 205 -25.80 25.51 8.02
N LEU A 206 -25.41 24.27 7.83
CA LEU A 206 -25.13 23.37 8.94
C LEU A 206 -23.76 23.72 9.53
N VAL A 207 -23.65 23.65 10.84
CA VAL A 207 -22.39 23.76 11.56
C VAL A 207 -22.19 22.54 12.44
N PHE A 208 -20.97 22.09 12.49
CA PHE A 208 -20.57 20.86 13.18
C PHE A 208 -19.66 21.19 14.34
N LYS A 209 -19.88 20.56 15.48
CA LYS A 209 -19.01 20.61 16.63
C LYS A 209 -18.39 19.22 16.83
N TYR A 210 -17.08 19.15 16.71
CA TYR A 210 -16.32 17.94 16.96
C TYR A 210 -15.90 17.88 18.43
N ASP A 211 -15.96 16.67 19.01
CA ASP A 211 -15.48 16.37 20.34
C ASP A 211 -14.20 15.53 20.22
N ASP A 212 -13.06 16.12 20.51
CA ASP A 212 -11.74 15.49 20.43
C ASP A 212 -11.60 14.28 21.38
N ASN A 213 -12.26 14.31 22.54
CA ASN A 213 -12.14 13.25 23.54
C ASN A 213 -12.86 11.97 23.10
N ASN A 214 -14.00 12.11 22.43
CA ASN A 214 -14.82 10.98 21.99
C ASN A 214 -14.64 10.67 20.51
N HIS A 215 -13.82 11.43 19.77
CA HIS A 215 -13.64 11.34 18.32
C HIS A 215 -14.97 11.26 17.57
N SER A 216 -15.93 12.10 17.96
CA SER A 216 -17.29 12.11 17.42
C SER A 216 -17.81 13.54 17.17
N ILE A 217 -18.79 13.66 16.28
CA ILE A 217 -19.57 14.90 16.19
C ILE A 217 -20.49 14.98 17.41
N SER A 218 -20.24 15.93 18.28
CA SER A 218 -21.02 16.13 19.51
C SER A 218 -22.32 16.88 19.27
N ASN A 219 -22.37 17.76 18.26
CA ASN A 219 -23.55 18.55 17.94
C ASN A 219 -23.57 18.97 16.45
N VAL A 220 -24.77 19.11 15.89
CA VAL A 220 -25.02 19.66 14.56
C VAL A 220 -26.15 20.66 14.67
N GLU A 221 -25.93 21.88 14.22
CA GLU A 221 -26.89 22.99 14.34
C GLU A 221 -27.08 23.69 12.99
N VAL A 222 -28.24 24.29 12.80
CA VAL A 222 -28.49 25.21 11.69
C VAL A 222 -28.12 26.62 12.13
N ALA A 223 -27.15 27.22 11.44
CA ALA A 223 -26.65 28.57 11.75
C ALA A 223 -26.72 29.49 10.51
N PRO A 224 -26.62 30.82 10.70
CA PRO A 224 -26.45 31.74 9.60
C PRO A 224 -25.22 31.46 8.75
N LEU A 225 -25.23 31.84 7.46
CA LEU A 225 -24.07 31.60 6.55
C LEU A 225 -22.78 32.24 7.03
N ASN A 226 -22.83 33.34 7.74
CA ASN A 226 -21.69 34.07 8.28
C ASN A 226 -21.18 33.51 9.63
N ASP A 227 -21.76 32.44 10.15
CA ASP A 227 -21.26 31.78 11.38
C ASP A 227 -19.84 31.27 11.14
N PRO A 228 -18.86 31.56 12.03
CA PRO A 228 -17.47 31.17 11.84
C PRO A 228 -17.22 29.67 12.07
N ARG A 229 -18.19 28.94 12.66
CA ARG A 229 -18.02 27.50 12.92
C ARG A 229 -17.98 26.67 11.63
N PRO A 230 -17.27 25.50 11.66
CA PRO A 230 -17.13 24.64 10.49
C PRO A 230 -18.47 24.22 9.88
N SER A 231 -18.58 24.31 8.56
CA SER A 231 -19.78 23.94 7.81
C SER A 231 -19.69 22.54 7.18
N SER A 232 -18.57 21.86 7.37
CA SER A 232 -18.38 20.47 6.95
C SER A 232 -17.82 19.64 8.09
N ILE A 233 -18.06 18.34 8.02
CA ILE A 233 -17.46 17.38 8.99
C ILE A 233 -15.94 17.40 8.89
N SER A 234 -15.38 17.54 7.69
CA SER A 234 -13.96 17.61 7.45
C SER A 234 -13.31 18.82 8.11
N ASP A 235 -13.94 20.00 7.99
CA ASP A 235 -13.44 21.22 8.62
C ASP A 235 -13.55 21.15 10.15
N ALA A 236 -14.60 20.48 10.67
CA ALA A 236 -14.80 20.31 12.10
C ALA A 236 -13.75 19.37 12.72
N ILE A 237 -13.32 18.32 12.01
CA ILE A 237 -12.30 17.36 12.46
C ILE A 237 -10.90 17.97 12.39
N GLY A 238 -10.65 18.89 11.44
CA GLY A 238 -9.37 19.61 11.32
C GLY A 238 -8.16 18.81 10.84
N TYR A 239 -8.30 17.51 10.57
CA TYR A 239 -7.20 16.65 10.16
C TYR A 239 -7.25 16.32 8.67
N ASP A 240 -6.44 17.00 7.85
CA ASP A 240 -6.25 16.65 6.44
C ASP A 240 -5.27 15.49 6.26
N TYR A 241 -4.34 15.36 7.20
CA TYR A 241 -3.29 14.35 7.18
C TYR A 241 -3.27 13.57 8.48
N ARG A 242 -3.09 12.27 8.36
CA ARG A 242 -2.89 11.37 9.48
C ARG A 242 -1.70 10.47 9.20
N GLY A 243 -1.04 9.99 10.23
CA GLY A 243 0.13 9.17 10.00
C GLY A 243 0.65 8.47 11.25
N SER A 244 1.60 7.58 10.99
CA SER A 244 2.41 6.96 12.03
C SER A 244 3.87 6.94 11.62
N PHE A 245 4.74 6.95 12.61
CA PHE A 245 6.18 6.82 12.44
C PHE A 245 6.71 5.86 13.50
N SER A 246 7.47 4.86 13.06
CA SER A 246 8.14 3.91 13.94
C SER A 246 9.64 3.93 13.68
N ALA A 247 10.41 3.81 14.75
CA ALA A 247 11.85 3.66 14.69
C ALA A 247 12.26 2.44 15.52
N ARG A 248 13.04 1.55 14.91
CA ARG A 248 13.60 0.36 15.55
C ARG A 248 15.08 0.27 15.26
N GLY A 249 15.88 -0.04 16.28
CA GLY A 249 17.31 -0.20 16.09
C GLY A 249 17.92 -1.17 17.08
N ASN A 250 19.03 -1.77 16.64
CA ASN A 250 19.86 -2.65 17.41
C ASN A 250 21.31 -2.28 17.16
N PHE A 251 22.08 -2.02 18.22
CA PHE A 251 23.49 -1.65 18.12
C PHE A 251 24.35 -2.39 19.15
N ASN A 252 25.50 -2.88 18.68
CA ASN A 252 26.54 -3.45 19.52
C ASN A 252 27.68 -2.46 19.65
N LEU A 253 27.84 -1.87 20.84
CA LEU A 253 28.89 -0.91 21.16
C LEU A 253 29.87 -1.55 22.15
N ASN A 254 30.91 -2.19 21.66
CA ASN A 254 31.84 -3.02 22.43
C ASN A 254 31.08 -4.12 23.20
N ASP A 255 31.02 -4.03 24.54
CA ASP A 255 30.34 -5.00 25.40
C ASP A 255 28.85 -4.67 25.62
N TRP A 256 28.34 -3.59 25.03
CA TRP A 256 26.96 -3.12 25.25
C TRP A 256 26.08 -3.41 24.06
N ILE A 257 24.90 -3.96 24.33
CA ILE A 257 23.83 -4.14 23.33
C ILE A 257 22.74 -3.10 23.64
N ILE A 258 22.45 -2.26 22.67
CA ILE A 258 21.40 -1.23 22.75
C ILE A 258 20.30 -1.59 21.77
N ASN A 259 19.07 -1.81 22.26
CA ASN A 259 17.89 -1.98 21.44
C ASN A 259 16.91 -0.87 21.73
N PHE A 260 16.27 -0.37 20.69
CA PHE A 260 15.13 0.54 20.84
C PHE A 260 14.05 0.23 19.82
N ASP A 261 12.81 0.42 20.23
CA ASP A 261 11.61 0.33 19.42
C ASP A 261 10.61 1.40 19.89
N GLY A 262 10.15 2.24 19.01
CA GLY A 262 9.18 3.28 19.35
C GLY A 262 8.27 3.56 18.17
N THR A 263 6.99 3.81 18.46
CA THR A 263 5.97 4.16 17.47
C THR A 263 5.21 5.40 17.92
N PHE A 264 5.06 6.34 17.03
CA PHE A 264 4.27 7.57 17.18
C PHE A 264 3.13 7.55 16.19
N VAL A 265 1.97 8.01 16.60
CA VAL A 265 0.76 8.09 15.76
C VAL A 265 0.16 9.48 15.85
N SER A 266 -0.52 9.90 14.81
CA SER A 266 -1.24 11.18 14.79
C SER A 266 -2.43 11.20 15.72
N ASP A 267 -3.07 10.06 15.95
CA ASP A 267 -4.25 9.88 16.79
C ASP A 267 -4.48 8.41 17.15
N ASP A 268 -5.24 8.16 18.20
CA ASP A 268 -5.45 6.84 18.81
C ASP A 268 -6.15 5.83 17.89
N THR A 269 -6.86 6.31 16.86
CA THR A 269 -7.62 5.44 15.96
C THR A 269 -6.89 5.11 14.67
N PHE A 270 -5.74 5.76 14.39
CA PHE A 270 -5.05 5.66 13.11
C PHE A 270 -4.70 4.22 12.75
N LEU A 271 -3.98 3.51 13.62
CA LEU A 271 -3.50 2.15 13.31
C LEU A 271 -4.64 1.18 13.02
N ARG A 272 -5.68 1.21 13.82
CA ARG A 272 -6.86 0.33 13.66
C ARG A 272 -7.64 0.63 12.38
N ARG A 273 -7.86 1.91 12.06
CA ARG A 273 -8.61 2.31 10.86
C ARG A 273 -7.92 1.99 9.55
N PHE A 274 -6.59 1.96 9.57
CA PHE A 274 -5.80 1.62 8.40
C PHE A 274 -5.39 0.14 8.36
N ASP A 275 -5.98 -0.71 9.23
CA ASP A 275 -5.70 -2.14 9.36
C ASP A 275 -4.18 -2.42 9.52
N LEU A 276 -3.49 -1.58 10.28
CA LEU A 276 -2.05 -1.69 10.52
C LEU A 276 -1.73 -2.47 11.78
N ASN A 277 -2.51 -2.22 12.84
CA ASN A 277 -2.38 -2.87 14.13
C ASN A 277 -3.67 -2.67 14.95
N ASP A 278 -4.09 -3.71 15.66
CA ASP A 278 -5.26 -3.67 16.55
C ASP A 278 -4.90 -3.23 17.98
N ASN A 279 -3.63 -2.97 18.26
CA ASN A 279 -3.19 -2.54 19.59
C ASN A 279 -3.76 -1.16 19.92
N THR A 280 -4.35 -1.05 21.09
CA THR A 280 -4.84 0.22 21.64
C THR A 280 -3.74 1.01 22.34
N ASP A 281 -2.69 0.31 22.81
CA ASP A 281 -1.57 0.89 23.52
C ASP A 281 -0.28 0.72 22.74
N LEU A 282 0.47 1.80 22.55
CA LEU A 282 1.76 1.82 21.89
C LEU A 282 2.85 1.91 22.95
N MET A 283 3.61 0.84 23.11
CA MET A 283 4.76 0.82 24.02
C MET A 283 6.03 1.15 23.25
N SER A 284 6.78 2.14 23.74
CA SER A 284 8.15 2.39 23.32
C SER A 284 9.10 1.73 24.30
N HIS A 285 10.11 1.05 23.78
CA HIS A 285 11.04 0.28 24.58
C HIS A 285 12.48 0.65 24.24
N ILE A 286 13.30 0.85 25.27
CA ILE A 286 14.75 0.98 25.16
C ILE A 286 15.36 0.00 26.14
N SER A 287 16.27 -0.87 25.66
CA SER A 287 17.04 -1.77 26.53
C SER A 287 18.54 -1.61 26.27
N ILE A 288 19.28 -1.60 27.36
CA ILE A 288 20.74 -1.56 27.35
C ILE A 288 21.20 -2.73 28.22
N SER A 289 21.97 -3.63 27.63
CA SER A 289 22.54 -4.79 28.32
C SER A 289 24.02 -4.91 28.03
N LYS A 290 24.76 -5.48 29.00
CA LYS A 290 26.21 -5.72 28.90
C LYS A 290 26.47 -7.22 28.83
#